data_1d2c7f26e0d844beb3c4c17a2f9400fb
#
_entry.id   1d2c7f26e0d844beb3c4c17a2f9400fb
#
_cell.length_a   1.000
_cell.length_b   1.000
_cell.length_c   1.000
_cell.angle_alpha   90.00
_cell.angle_beta   90.00
_cell.angle_gamma   90.00
#
_symmetry.space_group_name_H-M   'P 1'
#
loop_
_entity.id
_entity.type
_entity.pdbx_description
1 polymer ?
#
loop_
_entity_poly.entity_id
_entity_poly.type
_entity_poly.pdbx_seq_one_letter_code
_entity_poly.pdbx_strand_id
1 'polypeptide(L)'
;MDKSNSWGPERDFLCKGPSACLLWCAPWIAFALGFSVPPALRTVLWATSLAVMGVACLINASRCGRVHCRFTGPFFILGALTSLGYGLGLVPLGPSGWSWIGLGTIIGAIGFTWVPELFLGLYR
;
A
#
# COMPACT_ATOMS: atom_id res chain seq x y z
N MET A 1 -4.80 -28.21 19.28
CA MET A 1 -4.51 -26.82 18.92
C MET A 1 -5.09 -26.53 17.54
N ASP A 2 -6.04 -25.63 17.49
CA ASP A 2 -6.71 -25.32 16.23
C ASP A 2 -5.81 -24.43 15.38
N LYS A 3 -5.28 -24.99 14.29
CA LYS A 3 -4.41 -24.27 13.37
C LYS A 3 -5.17 -23.29 12.49
N SER A 4 -6.50 -23.36 12.45
CA SER A 4 -7.32 -22.51 11.59
C SER A 4 -7.27 -21.04 12.03
N ASN A 5 -7.03 -20.79 13.31
CA ASN A 5 -6.96 -19.44 13.88
C ASN A 5 -5.53 -18.97 14.19
N SER A 6 -4.52 -19.73 13.80
CA SER A 6 -3.15 -19.32 14.04
C SER A 6 -2.72 -18.26 13.05
N TRP A 7 -2.35 -17.11 13.55
CA TRP A 7 -1.72 -16.06 12.76
C TRP A 7 -0.22 -16.28 12.71
N GLY A 8 0.40 -16.04 11.55
CA GLY A 8 1.82 -16.23 11.43
C GLY A 8 2.32 -16.21 9.99
N PRO A 9 3.64 -16.41 9.82
CA PRO A 9 4.29 -16.30 8.52
C PRO A 9 3.83 -17.34 7.49
N GLU A 10 3.27 -18.44 7.94
CA GLU A 10 2.77 -19.51 7.05
C GLU A 10 1.66 -19.04 6.13
N ARG A 11 0.86 -18.07 6.57
CA ARG A 11 -0.27 -17.51 5.84
C ARG A 11 0.03 -16.17 5.20
N ASP A 12 1.24 -15.67 5.39
CA ASP A 12 1.66 -14.37 4.90
C ASP A 12 2.16 -14.49 3.46
N PHE A 13 1.26 -14.23 2.50
CA PHE A 13 1.59 -14.34 1.08
C PHE A 13 2.40 -13.15 0.55
N LEU A 14 2.53 -12.06 1.32
CA LEU A 14 3.32 -10.90 0.92
C LEU A 14 4.79 -10.99 1.35
N CYS A 15 5.16 -12.01 2.12
CA CYS A 15 6.56 -12.21 2.55
C CYS A 15 7.27 -13.34 1.82
N LYS A 16 6.55 -14.21 1.13
CA LYS A 16 7.12 -15.43 0.54
C LYS A 16 6.60 -15.71 -0.86
N GLY A 17 7.48 -16.20 -1.72
CA GLY A 17 7.15 -16.75 -3.01
C GLY A 17 6.90 -15.73 -4.12
N PRO A 18 6.54 -16.23 -5.34
CA PRO A 18 6.31 -15.37 -6.50
C PRO A 18 5.15 -14.38 -6.31
N SER A 19 4.12 -14.76 -5.54
CA SER A 19 3.00 -13.88 -5.26
C SER A 19 3.42 -12.65 -4.47
N ALA A 20 4.37 -12.79 -3.53
CA ALA A 20 4.90 -11.66 -2.77
C ALA A 20 5.58 -10.66 -3.69
N CYS A 21 6.42 -11.14 -4.60
CA CYS A 21 7.09 -10.30 -5.57
C CYS A 21 6.09 -9.59 -6.50
N LEU A 22 5.13 -10.35 -7.05
CA LEU A 22 4.15 -9.80 -7.97
C LEU A 22 3.23 -8.77 -7.32
N LEU A 23 2.71 -9.07 -6.14
CA LEU A 23 1.74 -8.20 -5.45
C LEU A 23 2.38 -7.02 -4.73
N TRP A 24 3.68 -7.03 -4.52
CA TRP A 24 4.40 -5.97 -3.82
C TRP A 24 5.34 -5.20 -4.74
N CYS A 25 6.22 -5.92 -5.45
CA CYS A 25 7.22 -5.27 -6.30
C CYS A 25 6.60 -4.62 -7.54
N ALA A 26 5.67 -5.28 -8.21
CA ALA A 26 5.05 -4.75 -9.43
C ALA A 26 4.29 -3.44 -9.19
N PRO A 27 3.44 -3.31 -8.14
CA PRO A 27 2.81 -2.02 -7.84
C PRO A 27 3.81 -0.92 -7.49
N TRP A 28 4.89 -1.23 -6.77
CA TRP A 28 5.92 -0.24 -6.45
C TRP A 28 6.66 0.23 -7.70
N ILE A 29 6.94 -0.68 -8.64
CA ILE A 29 7.54 -0.33 -9.92
C ILE A 29 6.59 0.57 -10.71
N ALA A 30 5.31 0.23 -10.79
CA ALA A 30 4.30 1.04 -11.46
C ALA A 30 4.17 2.42 -10.82
N PHE A 31 4.19 2.49 -9.49
CA PHE A 31 4.16 3.75 -8.76
C PHE A 31 5.38 4.62 -9.11
N ALA A 32 6.58 4.02 -9.13
CA ALA A 32 7.80 4.72 -9.48
C ALA A 32 7.77 5.24 -10.93
N LEU A 33 7.27 4.45 -11.87
CA LEU A 33 7.12 4.86 -13.25
C LEU A 33 6.16 6.05 -13.40
N GLY A 34 5.22 6.19 -12.49
CA GLY A 34 4.29 7.31 -12.48
C GLY A 34 4.94 8.68 -12.35
N PHE A 35 6.16 8.76 -11.79
CA PHE A 35 6.90 10.01 -11.72
C PHE A 35 7.37 10.51 -13.10
N SER A 36 7.48 9.62 -14.07
CA SER A 36 8.04 9.92 -15.40
C SER A 36 6.97 10.05 -16.49
N VAL A 37 5.69 9.94 -16.17
CA VAL A 37 4.61 9.96 -17.14
C VAL A 37 3.72 11.20 -16.98
N PRO A 38 2.89 11.54 -18.00
CA PRO A 38 1.95 12.66 -17.89
C PRO A 38 0.95 12.47 -16.75
N PRO A 39 0.35 13.57 -16.22
CA PRO A 39 -0.57 13.50 -15.08
C PRO A 39 -1.76 12.55 -15.26
N ALA A 40 -2.33 12.46 -16.45
CA ALA A 40 -3.46 11.56 -16.71
C ALA A 40 -3.07 10.09 -16.51
N LEU A 41 -1.93 9.70 -17.06
CA LEU A 41 -1.41 8.34 -16.91
C LEU A 41 -0.92 8.07 -15.49
N ARG A 42 -0.32 9.08 -14.86
CA ARG A 42 0.09 9.02 -13.44
C ARG A 42 -1.11 8.73 -12.53
N THR A 43 -2.23 9.40 -12.77
CA THR A 43 -3.47 9.17 -12.00
C THR A 43 -3.87 7.70 -12.04
N VAL A 44 -3.88 7.09 -13.23
CA VAL A 44 -4.24 5.68 -13.40
C VAL A 44 -3.21 4.78 -12.72
N LEU A 45 -1.92 5.00 -12.95
CA LEU A 45 -0.86 4.16 -12.38
C LEU A 45 -0.85 4.21 -10.85
N TRP A 46 -0.91 5.41 -10.28
CA TRP A 46 -0.86 5.55 -8.83
C TRP A 46 -2.12 5.05 -8.15
N ALA A 47 -3.29 5.39 -8.67
CA ALA A 47 -4.54 4.91 -8.10
C ALA A 47 -4.61 3.38 -8.15
N THR A 48 -4.27 2.77 -9.28
CA THR A 48 -4.28 1.32 -9.44
C THR A 48 -3.25 0.64 -8.54
N SER A 49 -2.01 1.14 -8.55
CA SER A 49 -0.92 0.56 -7.74
C SER A 49 -1.25 0.59 -6.24
N LEU A 50 -1.68 1.74 -5.75
CA LEU A 50 -2.02 1.90 -4.34
C LEU A 50 -3.25 1.09 -3.96
N ALA A 51 -4.25 1.00 -4.83
CA ALA A 51 -5.43 0.18 -4.59
C ALA A 51 -5.05 -1.31 -4.49
N VAL A 52 -4.23 -1.81 -5.41
CA VAL A 52 -3.77 -3.20 -5.40
C VAL A 52 -2.99 -3.50 -4.12
N MET A 53 -2.03 -2.65 -3.77
CA MET A 53 -1.26 -2.82 -2.53
C MET A 53 -2.15 -2.77 -1.29
N GLY A 54 -3.07 -1.82 -1.25
CA GLY A 54 -3.99 -1.66 -0.12
C GLY A 54 -4.88 -2.88 0.07
N VAL A 55 -5.51 -3.36 -1.00
CA VAL A 55 -6.37 -4.55 -0.96
C VAL A 55 -5.55 -5.79 -0.59
N ALA A 56 -4.36 -5.96 -1.19
CA ALA A 56 -3.48 -7.08 -0.88
C ALA A 56 -3.08 -7.09 0.60
N CYS A 57 -2.74 -5.91 1.14
CA CYS A 57 -2.41 -5.78 2.56
C CYS A 57 -3.60 -6.13 3.46
N LEU A 58 -4.80 -5.66 3.13
CA LEU A 58 -5.99 -5.97 3.93
C LEU A 58 -6.33 -7.46 3.92
N ILE A 59 -6.24 -8.08 2.74
CA ILE A 59 -6.46 -9.53 2.63
C ILE A 59 -5.39 -10.28 3.42
N ASN A 60 -4.13 -9.88 3.28
CA ASN A 60 -3.04 -10.52 4.01
C ASN A 60 -3.20 -10.36 5.53
N ALA A 61 -3.58 -9.18 5.99
CA ALA A 61 -3.84 -8.94 7.40
C ALA A 61 -4.95 -9.84 7.94
N SER A 62 -6.02 -10.04 7.17
CA SER A 62 -7.12 -10.92 7.59
C SER A 62 -6.73 -12.40 7.61
N ARG A 63 -5.71 -12.79 6.83
CA ARG A 63 -5.25 -14.18 6.76
C ARG A 63 -4.20 -14.52 7.80
N CYS A 64 -3.20 -13.67 7.98
CA CYS A 64 -2.04 -13.97 8.83
C CYS A 64 -1.90 -13.05 10.05
N GLY A 65 -2.69 -11.98 10.13
CA GLY A 65 -2.60 -11.02 11.23
C GLY A 65 -1.35 -10.13 11.18
N ARG A 66 -0.76 -9.94 10.00
CA ARG A 66 0.42 -9.07 9.86
C ARG A 66 0.07 -7.63 10.27
N VAL A 67 0.80 -7.11 11.26
CA VAL A 67 0.46 -5.83 11.89
C VAL A 67 0.59 -4.66 10.91
N HIS A 68 1.68 -4.57 10.17
CA HIS A 68 1.83 -3.44 9.25
C HIS A 68 0.74 -3.42 8.16
N CYS A 69 0.28 -4.58 7.73
CA CYS A 69 -0.77 -4.67 6.71
C CYS A 69 -2.11 -4.10 7.20
N ARG A 70 -2.39 -4.15 8.50
CA ARG A 70 -3.59 -3.55 9.08
C ARG A 70 -3.57 -2.03 9.01
N PHE A 71 -2.38 -1.44 9.04
CA PHE A 71 -2.21 0.02 8.99
C PHE A 71 -1.93 0.51 7.57
N THR A 72 -1.06 -0.18 6.83
CA THR A 72 -0.72 0.21 5.46
C THR A 72 -1.85 -0.04 4.47
N GLY A 73 -2.69 -1.06 4.71
CA GLY A 73 -3.83 -1.35 3.84
C GLY A 73 -4.74 -0.14 3.67
N PRO A 74 -5.37 0.35 4.75
CA PRO A 74 -6.20 1.55 4.69
C PRO A 74 -5.43 2.78 4.20
N PHE A 75 -4.17 2.93 4.58
CA PHE A 75 -3.33 4.04 4.14
C PHE A 75 -3.18 4.05 2.62
N PHE A 76 -2.89 2.90 2.00
CA PHE A 76 -2.77 2.80 0.55
C PHE A 76 -4.12 3.03 -0.16
N ILE A 77 -5.22 2.57 0.41
CA ILE A 77 -6.55 2.84 -0.14
C ILE A 77 -6.83 4.35 -0.13
N LEU A 78 -6.54 5.03 0.98
CA LEU A 78 -6.68 6.49 1.05
C LEU A 78 -5.77 7.18 0.05
N GLY A 79 -4.55 6.70 -0.13
CA GLY A 79 -3.63 7.21 -1.14
C GLY A 79 -4.17 7.04 -2.55
N ALA A 80 -4.77 5.90 -2.85
CA ALA A 80 -5.40 5.64 -4.15
C ALA A 80 -6.56 6.61 -4.41
N LEU A 81 -7.43 6.81 -3.43
CA LEU A 81 -8.55 7.74 -3.54
C LEU A 81 -8.06 9.19 -3.67
N THR A 82 -7.03 9.57 -2.94
CA THR A 82 -6.43 10.91 -3.02
C THR A 82 -5.80 11.14 -4.39
N SER A 83 -5.06 10.17 -4.91
CA SER A 83 -4.46 10.25 -6.24
C SER A 83 -5.51 10.39 -7.34
N LEU A 84 -6.56 9.59 -7.25
CA LEU A 84 -7.67 9.65 -8.20
C LEU A 84 -8.40 10.98 -8.11
N GLY A 85 -8.72 11.44 -6.90
CA GLY A 85 -9.41 12.70 -6.68
C GLY A 85 -8.60 13.90 -7.15
N TYR A 86 -7.31 13.93 -6.87
CA TYR A 86 -6.43 15.00 -7.33
C TYR A 86 -6.29 15.00 -8.86
N GLY A 87 -6.13 13.81 -9.46
CA GLY A 87 -6.03 13.68 -10.91
C GLY A 87 -7.30 14.08 -11.64
N LEU A 88 -8.47 13.93 -11.01
CA LEU A 88 -9.76 14.37 -11.54
C LEU A 88 -10.10 15.82 -11.20
N GLY A 89 -9.24 16.52 -10.46
CA GLY A 89 -9.45 17.90 -10.07
C GLY A 89 -10.41 18.08 -8.89
N LEU A 90 -10.74 17.01 -8.16
CA LEU A 90 -11.65 17.06 -7.02
C LEU A 90 -10.98 17.44 -5.71
N VAL A 91 -9.67 17.19 -5.58
CA VAL A 91 -8.89 17.46 -4.37
C VAL A 91 -7.98 18.65 -4.61
N PRO A 92 -8.12 19.78 -3.86
CA PRO A 92 -7.35 20.99 -4.09
C PRO A 92 -6.01 20.99 -3.35
N LEU A 93 -5.01 20.29 -3.89
CA LEU A 93 -3.65 20.25 -3.34
C LEU A 93 -2.68 21.25 -3.99
N GLY A 94 -3.14 21.99 -4.99
CA GLY A 94 -2.32 22.97 -5.69
C GLY A 94 -1.35 22.36 -6.73
N PRO A 95 -0.43 23.19 -7.29
CA PRO A 95 0.46 22.72 -8.37
C PRO A 95 1.44 21.63 -7.94
N SER A 96 1.78 21.56 -6.65
CA SER A 96 2.71 20.56 -6.10
C SER A 96 2.01 19.33 -5.52
N GLY A 97 0.72 19.12 -5.82
CA GLY A 97 -0.07 18.04 -5.26
C GLY A 97 0.52 16.66 -5.52
N TRP A 98 1.03 16.40 -6.71
CA TRP A 98 1.68 15.12 -7.03
C TRP A 98 2.92 14.86 -6.17
N SER A 99 3.72 15.90 -5.90
CA SER A 99 4.88 15.78 -5.01
C SER A 99 4.45 15.46 -3.58
N TRP A 100 3.41 16.11 -3.08
CA TRP A 100 2.86 15.83 -1.76
C TRP A 100 2.32 14.41 -1.64
N ILE A 101 1.57 13.96 -2.63
CA ILE A 101 1.02 12.61 -2.66
C ILE A 101 2.15 11.58 -2.72
N GLY A 102 3.13 11.77 -3.61
CA GLY A 102 4.26 10.86 -3.79
C GLY A 102 5.12 10.75 -2.53
N LEU A 103 5.56 11.88 -2.00
CA LEU A 103 6.37 11.89 -0.78
C LEU A 103 5.59 11.38 0.43
N GLY A 104 4.34 11.80 0.57
CA GLY A 104 3.48 11.32 1.66
C GLY A 104 3.26 9.83 1.61
N THR A 105 3.08 9.27 0.43
CA THR A 105 2.93 7.82 0.24
C THR A 105 4.19 7.08 0.64
N ILE A 106 5.36 7.53 0.21
CA ILE A 106 6.65 6.89 0.53
C ILE A 106 6.93 6.96 2.03
N ILE A 107 6.83 8.14 2.62
CA ILE A 107 7.09 8.35 4.04
C ILE A 107 6.07 7.59 4.89
N GLY A 108 4.79 7.66 4.53
CA GLY A 108 3.74 6.95 5.23
C GLY A 108 3.88 5.43 5.13
N ALA A 109 4.26 4.91 3.96
CA ALA A 109 4.50 3.49 3.77
C ALA A 109 5.60 2.98 4.69
N ILE A 110 6.71 3.71 4.77
CA ILE A 110 7.83 3.36 5.68
C ILE A 110 7.35 3.41 7.13
N GLY A 111 6.69 4.50 7.53
CA GLY A 111 6.22 4.69 8.90
C GLY A 111 5.21 3.64 9.32
N PHE A 112 4.18 3.41 8.51
CA PHE A 112 3.14 2.42 8.83
C PHE A 112 3.62 0.97 8.73
N THR A 113 4.71 0.71 8.01
CA THR A 113 5.30 -0.62 7.99
C THR A 113 6.09 -0.90 9.26
N TRP A 114 6.93 0.03 9.68
CA TRP A 114 7.88 -0.21 10.76
C TRP A 114 7.36 0.16 12.14
N VAL A 115 6.71 1.31 12.29
CA VAL A 115 6.28 1.81 13.60
C VAL A 115 5.30 0.88 14.31
N PRO A 116 4.21 0.40 13.68
CA PRO A 116 3.31 -0.51 14.37
C PRO A 116 3.97 -1.84 14.76
N GLU A 117 4.86 -2.36 13.93
CA GLU A 117 5.55 -3.62 14.23
C GLU A 117 6.55 -3.48 15.37
N LEU A 118 7.14 -2.30 15.56
CA LEU A 118 8.02 -2.04 16.71
C LEU A 118 7.26 -2.05 18.04
N PHE A 119 6.01 -1.57 18.03
CA PHE A 119 5.21 -1.48 19.26
C PHE A 119 4.32 -2.68 19.50
N LEU A 120 3.80 -3.31 18.43
CA LEU A 120 2.79 -4.36 18.53
C LEU A 120 3.29 -5.75 18.12
N GLY A 121 4.50 -5.85 17.58
CA GLY A 121 5.04 -7.09 17.04
C GLY A 121 4.64 -7.31 15.58
N LEU A 122 5.06 -8.44 15.01
CA LEU A 122 4.85 -8.74 13.59
C LEU A 122 3.45 -9.24 13.26
N TYR A 123 2.89 -10.08 14.14
CA TYR A 123 1.58 -10.71 13.93
C TYR A 123 0.69 -10.51 15.16
N ARG A 124 -0.55 -10.06 14.90
CA ARG A 124 -1.47 -9.81 16.01
C ARG A 124 -2.94 -9.87 15.60
#